data_7a9d0c7633b9c02528ee140b0a897e83
#
_entry.id   7a9d0c7633b9c02528ee140b0a897e83
#
_cell.length_a   1.000
_cell.length_b   1.000
_cell.length_c   1.000
_cell.angle_alpha   90.00
_cell.angle_beta   90.00
_cell.angle_gamma   90.00
#
_symmetry.space_group_name_H-M   'P 1'
#
loop_
_entity.id
_entity.type
_entity.pdbx_description
1 polymer ?
#
loop_
_entity_poly.entity_id
_entity_poly.type
_entity_poly.pdbx_seq_one_letter_code
_entity_poly.pdbx_strand_id
1 'polypeptide(L)'
;MNPTNVSRVQGDLPEGYETADLAGRTAPLALWGFGPDWSSDPPQCGALAAPAGDDAAVRGWSGSGLGGIVYVAVADARVELDPTLVGECGTWSLTAGHTSAVVKLDAAPTIEHAATLGMSSDATTRVEGGTETRSHADTFTAYLGDYVTYVTVVTDPGAVGPLLDAEFAAALLTKTVSALRG
;
A
#
# COMPACT_ATOMS: atom_id res chain seq x y z
N MET A 1 0.27 -1.88 21.56
CA MET A 1 0.45 -1.04 20.36
C MET A 1 -0.41 0.21 20.44
N ASN A 2 0.06 1.34 19.91
CA ASN A 2 -0.71 2.58 19.89
C ASN A 2 -0.83 3.10 18.44
N PRO A 3 -2.00 2.97 17.80
CA PRO A 3 -2.22 3.41 16.41
C PRO A 3 -1.97 4.91 16.17
N THR A 4 -2.09 5.76 17.21
CA THR A 4 -1.85 7.19 17.07
C THR A 4 -0.38 7.52 16.79
N ASN A 5 0.53 6.60 17.11
CA ASN A 5 1.96 6.78 16.86
C ASN A 5 2.34 6.71 15.37
N VAL A 6 1.40 6.36 14.49
CA VAL A 6 1.64 6.32 13.04
C VAL A 6 2.12 7.67 12.49
N SER A 7 1.75 8.77 13.12
CA SER A 7 2.22 10.12 12.73
C SER A 7 3.70 10.39 13.04
N ARG A 8 4.33 9.61 13.92
CA ARG A 8 5.73 9.84 14.31
C ARG A 8 6.73 9.65 13.17
N VAL A 9 6.37 8.83 12.18
CA VAL A 9 7.23 8.56 11.03
C VAL A 9 7.09 9.58 9.88
N GLN A 10 6.27 10.61 10.03
CA GLN A 10 6.19 11.72 9.06
C GLN A 10 7.54 12.44 8.89
N GLY A 11 8.33 12.51 9.96
CA GLY A 11 9.67 13.11 9.93
C GLY A 11 10.71 12.31 9.12
N ASP A 12 10.38 11.10 8.67
CA ASP A 12 11.25 10.27 7.83
C ASP A 12 11.07 10.52 6.32
N LEU A 13 10.14 11.40 5.95
CA LEU A 13 9.96 11.82 4.56
C LEU A 13 11.13 12.71 4.11
N PRO A 14 11.49 12.68 2.81
CA PRO A 14 12.44 13.62 2.25
C PRO A 14 11.97 15.07 2.39
N GLU A 15 12.93 16.02 2.31
CA GLU A 15 12.60 17.45 2.30
C GLU A 15 11.65 17.80 1.17
N GLY A 16 10.71 18.72 1.43
CA GLY A 16 9.75 19.21 0.44
C GLY A 16 8.49 18.38 0.30
N TYR A 17 8.31 17.36 1.14
CA TYR A 17 7.04 16.64 1.19
C TYR A 17 6.01 17.37 2.05
N GLU A 18 4.81 17.49 1.52
CA GLU A 18 3.64 17.99 2.25
C GLU A 18 2.81 16.82 2.77
N THR A 19 2.40 16.88 4.04
CA THR A 19 1.63 15.81 4.68
C THR A 19 0.18 16.21 4.89
N ALA A 20 -0.72 15.22 4.79
CA ALA A 20 -2.14 15.36 5.10
C ALA A 20 -2.64 14.10 5.80
N ASP A 21 -3.66 14.27 6.66
CA ASP A 21 -4.31 13.13 7.30
C ASP A 21 -5.03 12.28 6.26
N LEU A 22 -4.92 10.96 6.42
CA LEU A 22 -5.63 10.01 5.59
C LEU A 22 -7.04 9.86 6.15
N ALA A 23 -8.03 10.29 5.38
CA ALA A 23 -9.43 10.22 5.75
C ALA A 23 -10.15 9.09 5.00
N GLY A 24 -11.03 8.39 5.71
CA GLY A 24 -11.91 7.39 5.12
C GLY A 24 -11.41 5.95 5.23
N ARG A 25 -12.02 5.07 4.45
CA ARG A 25 -11.69 3.64 4.35
C ARG A 25 -10.67 3.46 3.26
N THR A 26 -9.47 3.12 3.63
CA THR A 26 -8.35 3.06 2.70
C THR A 26 -7.67 1.70 2.79
N ALA A 27 -7.93 0.84 1.82
CA ALA A 27 -7.14 -0.36 1.60
C ALA A 27 -5.99 -0.04 0.62
N PRO A 28 -4.90 -0.82 0.58
CA PRO A 28 -3.82 -0.63 -0.40
C PRO A 28 -4.32 -0.45 -1.83
N LEU A 29 -5.26 -1.29 -2.29
CA LEU A 29 -5.79 -1.20 -3.65
C LEU A 29 -6.46 0.15 -3.96
N ALA A 30 -7.09 0.80 -2.98
CA ALA A 30 -7.68 2.12 -3.16
C ALA A 30 -6.60 3.20 -3.34
N LEU A 31 -5.45 3.03 -2.69
CA LEU A 31 -4.27 3.89 -2.85
C LEU A 31 -3.63 3.73 -4.24
N TRP A 32 -3.79 2.57 -4.88
CA TRP A 32 -3.36 2.34 -6.26
C TRP A 32 -4.30 2.94 -7.30
N GLY A 33 -5.42 3.57 -6.86
CA GLY A 33 -6.40 4.22 -7.73
C GLY A 33 -7.60 3.35 -8.12
N PHE A 34 -7.81 2.20 -7.45
CA PHE A 34 -8.96 1.35 -7.71
C PHE A 34 -10.19 1.78 -6.90
N GLY A 35 -11.31 1.96 -7.61
CA GLY A 35 -12.62 2.23 -6.99
C GLY A 35 -13.25 0.96 -6.39
N PRO A 36 -14.45 1.08 -5.78
CA PRO A 36 -15.09 -0.02 -5.05
C PRO A 36 -15.50 -1.21 -5.92
N ASP A 37 -15.73 -1.00 -7.21
CA ASP A 37 -16.18 -2.06 -8.15
C ASP A 37 -15.00 -2.79 -8.80
N TRP A 38 -13.98 -3.10 -8.01
CA TRP A 38 -12.82 -3.85 -8.48
C TRP A 38 -13.06 -5.36 -8.49
N SER A 39 -12.30 -6.03 -9.33
CA SER A 39 -12.20 -7.50 -9.34
C SER A 39 -10.77 -7.94 -9.55
N SER A 40 -10.42 -9.12 -9.05
CA SER A 40 -9.11 -9.73 -9.23
C SER A 40 -9.20 -11.08 -9.96
N ASP A 41 -8.13 -11.42 -10.63
CA ASP A 41 -7.97 -12.72 -11.28
C ASP A 41 -6.56 -13.27 -10.97
N PRO A 42 -6.47 -14.37 -10.19
CA PRO A 42 -7.54 -15.12 -9.53
C PRO A 42 -8.31 -14.31 -8.46
N PRO A 43 -9.63 -14.61 -8.24
CA PRO A 43 -10.47 -13.81 -7.33
C PRO A 43 -9.99 -13.76 -5.88
N GLN A 44 -9.40 -14.84 -5.35
CA GLN A 44 -8.92 -14.91 -3.97
C GLN A 44 -7.72 -13.99 -3.71
N CYS A 45 -6.93 -13.66 -4.75
CA CYS A 45 -5.71 -12.87 -4.59
C CYS A 45 -5.97 -11.40 -4.21
N GLY A 46 -7.15 -10.88 -4.53
CA GLY A 46 -7.56 -9.54 -4.14
C GLY A 46 -7.54 -9.28 -2.63
N ALA A 47 -7.72 -10.32 -1.81
CA ALA A 47 -7.66 -10.22 -0.36
C ALA A 47 -6.29 -9.72 0.15
N LEU A 48 -5.20 -9.97 -0.57
CA LEU A 48 -3.86 -9.49 -0.21
C LEU A 48 -3.75 -7.96 -0.32
N ALA A 49 -4.52 -7.34 -1.24
CA ALA A 49 -4.55 -5.88 -1.43
C ALA A 49 -5.63 -5.18 -0.60
N ALA A 50 -6.49 -5.93 0.10
CA ALA A 50 -7.51 -5.41 1.00
C ALA A 50 -7.52 -6.18 2.34
N PRO A 51 -6.39 -6.25 3.06
CA PRO A 51 -6.23 -7.18 4.19
C PRO A 51 -7.16 -6.88 5.37
N ALA A 52 -7.56 -5.64 5.56
CA ALA A 52 -8.41 -5.23 6.67
C ALA A 52 -9.92 -5.28 6.33
N GLY A 53 -10.29 -5.57 5.07
CA GLY A 53 -11.66 -5.47 4.59
C GLY A 53 -12.18 -4.02 4.53
N ASP A 54 -13.43 -3.87 4.10
CA ASP A 54 -14.00 -2.55 3.80
C ASP A 54 -14.48 -1.77 5.03
N ASP A 55 -14.67 -2.45 6.16
CA ASP A 55 -15.27 -1.86 7.38
C ASP A 55 -14.24 -1.45 8.45
N ALA A 56 -12.98 -1.74 8.26
CA ALA A 56 -11.94 -1.44 9.22
C ALA A 56 -11.75 0.08 9.42
N ALA A 57 -11.63 0.49 10.69
CA ALA A 57 -11.23 1.85 11.01
C ALA A 57 -9.74 2.03 10.68
N VAL A 58 -9.45 2.99 9.81
CA VAL A 58 -8.09 3.30 9.35
C VAL A 58 -7.65 4.63 9.93
N ARG A 59 -6.41 4.68 10.42
CA ARG A 59 -5.68 5.89 10.78
C ARG A 59 -4.41 5.96 9.96
N GLY A 60 -4.06 7.14 9.50
CA GLY A 60 -2.85 7.29 8.71
C GLY A 60 -2.67 8.68 8.19
N TRP A 61 -1.73 8.81 7.29
CA TRP A 61 -1.41 10.05 6.63
C TRP A 61 -0.87 9.79 5.22
N SER A 62 -0.92 10.80 4.39
CA SER A 62 -0.24 10.82 3.09
C SER A 62 0.81 11.91 3.06
N GLY A 63 1.87 11.69 2.29
CA GLY A 63 2.89 12.69 1.99
C GLY A 63 3.07 12.79 0.49
N SER A 64 3.03 13.99 -0.08
CA SER A 64 3.23 14.21 -1.51
C SER A 64 4.42 15.10 -1.79
N GLY A 65 5.23 14.72 -2.77
CA GLY A 65 6.43 15.44 -3.16
C GLY A 65 6.90 15.02 -4.55
N LEU A 66 8.06 15.53 -4.97
CA LEU A 66 8.59 15.29 -6.32
C LEU A 66 8.87 13.80 -6.62
N GLY A 67 9.16 13.00 -5.59
CA GLY A 67 9.48 11.57 -5.74
C GLY A 67 8.26 10.65 -5.77
N GLY A 68 7.04 11.18 -5.63
CA GLY A 68 5.81 10.42 -5.60
C GLY A 68 4.92 10.71 -4.40
N ILE A 69 3.95 9.86 -4.15
CA ILE A 69 3.03 9.96 -3.02
C ILE A 69 3.28 8.78 -2.08
N VAL A 70 3.46 9.08 -0.81
CA VAL A 70 3.61 8.09 0.27
C VAL A 70 2.33 8.04 1.07
N TYR A 71 1.86 6.84 1.36
CA TYR A 71 0.74 6.60 2.27
C TYR A 71 1.22 5.69 3.38
N VAL A 72 0.92 6.05 4.62
CA VAL A 72 1.17 5.22 5.80
C VAL A 72 -0.13 5.09 6.57
N ALA A 73 -0.56 3.86 6.80
CA ALA A 73 -1.82 3.60 7.45
C ALA A 73 -1.74 2.42 8.42
N VAL A 74 -2.58 2.46 9.44
CA VAL A 74 -2.84 1.37 10.37
C VAL A 74 -4.35 1.16 10.46
N ALA A 75 -4.78 -0.08 10.26
CA ALA A 75 -6.16 -0.52 10.35
C ALA A 75 -6.36 -1.37 11.60
N ASP A 76 -7.49 -1.18 12.28
CA ASP A 76 -7.95 -2.05 13.37
C ASP A 76 -8.58 -3.28 12.74
N ALA A 77 -7.79 -4.35 12.63
CA ALA A 77 -8.21 -5.59 11.98
C ALA A 77 -7.43 -6.79 12.54
N ARG A 78 -8.16 -7.79 13.00
CA ARG A 78 -7.61 -9.08 13.43
C ARG A 78 -7.53 -10.04 12.24
N VAL A 79 -6.48 -9.89 11.48
CA VAL A 79 -6.24 -10.69 10.28
C VAL A 79 -4.83 -11.24 10.31
N GLU A 80 -4.69 -12.49 9.93
CA GLU A 80 -3.39 -13.14 9.72
C GLU A 80 -3.12 -13.26 8.22
N LEU A 81 -1.85 -13.18 7.85
CA LEU A 81 -1.43 -13.45 6.47
C LEU A 81 -1.61 -14.94 6.18
N ASP A 82 -2.45 -15.26 5.20
CA ASP A 82 -2.66 -16.64 4.75
C ASP A 82 -1.49 -17.09 3.87
N PRO A 83 -0.66 -18.03 4.33
CA PRO A 83 0.47 -18.53 3.54
C PRO A 83 0.03 -19.27 2.25
N THR A 84 -1.19 -19.79 2.20
CA THR A 84 -1.74 -20.42 1.01
C THR A 84 -1.95 -19.39 -0.10
N LEU A 85 -2.56 -18.24 0.24
CA LEU A 85 -2.71 -17.12 -0.70
C LEU A 85 -1.35 -16.61 -1.20
N VAL A 86 -0.37 -16.47 -0.30
CA VAL A 86 0.98 -16.06 -0.69
C VAL A 86 1.59 -17.06 -1.69
N GLY A 87 1.39 -18.36 -1.48
CA GLY A 87 1.89 -19.41 -2.38
C GLY A 87 1.21 -19.43 -3.74
N GLU A 88 -0.08 -19.10 -3.80
CA GLU A 88 -0.89 -19.15 -5.03
C GLU A 88 -0.88 -17.83 -5.82
N CYS A 89 -0.69 -16.69 -5.15
CA CYS A 89 -0.87 -15.35 -5.68
C CYS A 89 0.45 -14.63 -6.00
N GLY A 90 1.45 -15.31 -6.51
CA GLY A 90 2.75 -14.70 -6.87
C GLY A 90 2.63 -13.57 -7.90
N THR A 91 1.68 -13.69 -8.82
CA THR A 91 1.31 -12.65 -9.80
C THR A 91 -0.17 -12.78 -10.13
N TRP A 92 -0.89 -11.67 -10.16
CA TRP A 92 -2.32 -11.63 -10.41
C TRP A 92 -2.74 -10.28 -11.01
N SER A 93 -3.97 -10.17 -11.50
CA SER A 93 -4.48 -8.95 -12.12
C SER A 93 -5.63 -8.34 -11.34
N LEU A 94 -5.76 -7.00 -11.45
CA LEU A 94 -6.86 -6.20 -10.95
C LEU A 94 -7.52 -5.45 -12.11
N THR A 95 -8.84 -5.29 -12.04
CA THR A 95 -9.60 -4.46 -12.96
C THR A 95 -10.68 -3.69 -12.21
N ALA A 96 -10.91 -2.43 -12.59
CA ALA A 96 -12.04 -1.62 -12.16
C ALA A 96 -12.36 -0.57 -13.23
N GLY A 97 -13.50 -0.70 -13.91
CA GLY A 97 -13.88 0.21 -14.99
C GLY A 97 -12.81 0.26 -16.09
N HIS A 98 -12.18 1.40 -16.24
CA HIS A 98 -11.13 1.64 -17.26
C HIS A 98 -9.70 1.47 -16.72
N THR A 99 -9.55 1.06 -15.47
CA THR A 99 -8.26 0.83 -14.83
C THR A 99 -7.98 -0.67 -14.73
N SER A 100 -6.77 -1.06 -15.07
CA SER A 100 -6.25 -2.41 -14.89
C SER A 100 -4.85 -2.37 -14.30
N ALA A 101 -4.48 -3.38 -13.52
CA ALA A 101 -3.12 -3.53 -13.03
C ALA A 101 -2.67 -4.98 -13.04
N VAL A 102 -1.36 -5.15 -13.10
CA VAL A 102 -0.68 -6.40 -12.75
C VAL A 102 -0.03 -6.21 -11.40
N VAL A 103 -0.32 -7.11 -10.47
CA VAL A 103 0.26 -7.12 -9.13
C VAL A 103 1.20 -8.30 -9.00
N LYS A 104 2.35 -8.08 -8.38
CA LYS A 104 3.35 -9.12 -8.10
C LYS A 104 3.71 -9.09 -6.63
N LEU A 105 3.96 -10.26 -6.06
CA LEU A 105 4.53 -10.34 -4.72
C LEU A 105 6.04 -10.10 -4.78
N ASP A 106 6.53 -9.28 -3.87
CA ASP A 106 7.93 -8.92 -3.73
C ASP A 106 8.47 -9.30 -2.35
N ALA A 107 9.79 -9.34 -2.22
CA ALA A 107 10.44 -9.61 -0.94
C ALA A 107 10.09 -8.50 0.07
N ALA A 108 9.54 -8.89 1.21
CA ALA A 108 9.19 -7.98 2.29
C ALA A 108 10.28 -7.92 3.37
N PRO A 109 10.40 -6.82 4.12
CA PRO A 109 11.35 -6.73 5.22
C PRO A 109 10.98 -7.73 6.33
N THR A 110 11.98 -8.36 6.93
CA THR A 110 11.76 -9.19 8.12
C THR A 110 11.58 -8.30 9.34
N ILE A 111 10.42 -8.38 9.97
CA ILE A 111 10.08 -7.61 11.18
C ILE A 111 9.77 -8.61 12.30
N GLU A 112 10.45 -8.48 13.42
CA GLU A 112 10.26 -9.38 14.56
C GLU A 112 8.80 -9.36 15.03
N HIS A 113 8.22 -10.54 15.30
CA HIS A 113 6.83 -10.71 15.71
C HIS A 113 5.80 -10.08 14.77
N ALA A 114 6.04 -10.11 13.45
CA ALA A 114 5.09 -9.72 12.43
C ALA A 114 5.24 -10.61 11.19
N ALA A 115 4.13 -11.02 10.60
CA ALA A 115 4.13 -11.50 9.23
C ALA A 115 4.15 -10.27 8.30
N THR A 116 4.93 -10.32 7.23
CA THR A 116 5.08 -9.20 6.29
C THR A 116 4.81 -9.64 4.86
N LEU A 117 4.28 -8.74 4.05
CA LEU A 117 4.00 -8.96 2.63
C LEU A 117 4.46 -7.75 1.83
N GLY A 118 5.16 -7.98 0.72
CA GLY A 118 5.51 -6.98 -0.27
C GLY A 118 4.74 -7.20 -1.57
N MET A 119 4.28 -6.13 -2.17
CA MET A 119 3.57 -6.14 -3.46
C MET A 119 3.99 -4.94 -4.30
N SER A 120 4.19 -5.18 -5.60
CA SER A 120 4.26 -4.13 -6.60
C SER A 120 3.04 -4.18 -7.51
N SER A 121 2.52 -3.01 -7.90
CA SER A 121 1.37 -2.86 -8.79
C SER A 121 1.70 -1.91 -9.93
N ASP A 122 1.59 -2.39 -11.18
CA ASP A 122 1.70 -1.58 -12.38
C ASP A 122 0.30 -1.37 -12.96
N ALA A 123 -0.24 -0.16 -12.78
CA ALA A 123 -1.58 0.19 -13.21
C ALA A 123 -1.60 1.04 -14.47
N THR A 124 -2.61 0.79 -15.31
CA THR A 124 -2.92 1.58 -16.50
C THR A 124 -4.38 1.98 -16.48
N THR A 125 -4.65 3.28 -16.62
CA THR A 125 -6.00 3.83 -16.75
C THR A 125 -6.19 4.40 -18.15
N ARG A 126 -7.25 3.99 -18.84
CA ARG A 126 -7.66 4.54 -20.12
C ARG A 126 -8.74 5.59 -19.92
N VAL A 127 -8.49 6.82 -20.36
CA VAL A 127 -9.49 7.90 -20.34
C VAL A 127 -10.19 8.01 -21.67
N GLU A 128 -11.35 8.67 -21.68
CA GLU A 128 -12.07 8.98 -22.92
C GLU A 128 -11.14 9.72 -23.88
N GLY A 129 -11.11 9.28 -25.15
CA GLY A 129 -10.18 9.80 -26.14
C GLY A 129 -8.93 8.95 -26.38
N GLY A 130 -8.76 7.83 -25.64
CA GLY A 130 -7.71 6.84 -25.86
C GLY A 130 -6.37 7.16 -25.22
N THR A 131 -6.28 8.22 -24.41
CA THR A 131 -5.07 8.51 -23.62
C THR A 131 -4.95 7.50 -22.48
N GLU A 132 -3.73 6.98 -22.29
CA GLU A 132 -3.39 6.09 -21.19
C GLU A 132 -2.52 6.83 -20.17
N THR A 133 -2.87 6.70 -18.89
CA THR A 133 -2.02 7.09 -17.77
C THR A 133 -1.52 5.83 -17.07
N ARG A 134 -0.28 5.89 -16.60
CA ARG A 134 0.36 4.78 -15.89
C ARG A 134 0.79 5.21 -14.51
N SER A 135 0.67 4.29 -13.56
CA SER A 135 1.21 4.46 -12.22
C SER A 135 1.85 3.17 -11.75
N HIS A 136 2.88 3.31 -10.93
CA HIS A 136 3.53 2.21 -10.23
C HIS A 136 3.33 2.40 -8.74
N ALA A 137 3.09 1.31 -8.01
CA ALA A 137 2.97 1.36 -6.57
C ALA A 137 3.73 0.20 -5.91
N ASP A 138 4.55 0.52 -4.91
CA ASP A 138 5.17 -0.44 -4.01
C ASP A 138 4.44 -0.40 -2.67
N THR A 139 3.94 -1.54 -2.22
CA THR A 139 3.21 -1.65 -0.96
C THR A 139 3.82 -2.73 -0.07
N PHE A 140 4.10 -2.37 1.16
CA PHE A 140 4.54 -3.30 2.19
C PHE A 140 3.56 -3.29 3.35
N THR A 141 3.12 -4.48 3.75
CA THR A 141 2.13 -4.70 4.81
C THR A 141 2.74 -5.51 5.95
N ALA A 142 2.42 -5.16 7.18
CA ALA A 142 2.75 -5.94 8.37
C ALA A 142 1.48 -6.29 9.16
N TYR A 143 1.34 -7.57 9.50
CA TYR A 143 0.25 -8.14 10.28
C TYR A 143 0.69 -8.23 11.74
N LEU A 144 0.01 -7.51 12.63
CA LEU A 144 0.46 -7.24 14.00
C LEU A 144 -0.54 -7.76 15.07
N GLY A 145 -1.29 -8.79 14.74
CA GLY A 145 -2.32 -9.36 15.61
C GLY A 145 -3.64 -8.59 15.53
N ASP A 146 -3.83 -7.57 16.39
CA ASP A 146 -5.05 -6.75 16.37
C ASP A 146 -5.05 -5.65 15.31
N TYR A 147 -3.91 -5.44 14.62
CA TYR A 147 -3.74 -4.38 13.64
C TYR A 147 -3.04 -4.88 12.38
N VAL A 148 -3.38 -4.24 11.27
CA VAL A 148 -2.63 -4.33 10.02
C VAL A 148 -2.10 -2.95 9.70
N THR A 149 -0.82 -2.82 9.42
CA THR A 149 -0.22 -1.56 8.97
C THR A 149 0.41 -1.73 7.60
N TYR A 150 0.31 -0.71 6.78
CA TYR A 150 0.91 -0.73 5.45
C TYR A 150 1.46 0.62 5.06
N VAL A 151 2.50 0.56 4.25
CA VAL A 151 3.13 1.69 3.58
C VAL A 151 3.00 1.46 2.08
N THR A 152 2.48 2.46 1.38
CA THR A 152 2.39 2.45 -0.09
C THR A 152 3.10 3.67 -0.64
N VAL A 153 3.99 3.47 -1.59
CA VAL A 153 4.60 4.52 -2.41
C VAL A 153 4.00 4.43 -3.80
N VAL A 154 3.43 5.52 -4.28
CA VAL A 154 2.87 5.62 -5.64
C VAL A 154 3.70 6.59 -6.45
N THR A 155 4.16 6.14 -7.60
CA THR A 155 5.01 6.93 -8.51
C THR A 155 4.42 6.97 -9.92
N ASP A 156 4.76 8.03 -10.66
CA ASP A 156 4.52 8.11 -12.10
C ASP A 156 5.79 7.65 -12.82
N PRO A 157 5.75 6.54 -13.57
CA PRO A 157 6.92 6.06 -14.32
C PRO A 157 7.43 7.03 -15.39
N GLY A 158 6.61 8.03 -15.76
CA GLY A 158 6.99 9.09 -16.71
C GLY A 158 7.58 10.34 -16.05
N ALA A 159 7.60 10.42 -14.71
CA ALA A 159 8.13 11.58 -14.00
C ALA A 159 9.64 11.71 -14.15
N VAL A 160 10.10 12.97 -14.18
CA VAL A 160 11.52 13.32 -14.27
C VAL A 160 12.03 13.65 -12.86
N GLY A 161 13.01 12.88 -12.38
CA GLY A 161 13.65 13.13 -11.08
C GLY A 161 13.84 11.84 -10.28
N PRO A 162 14.42 11.94 -9.07
CA PRO A 162 14.56 10.79 -8.19
C PRO A 162 13.19 10.40 -7.65
N LEU A 163 12.71 9.22 -8.04
CA LEU A 163 11.49 8.62 -7.51
C LEU A 163 11.79 7.90 -6.19
N LEU A 164 10.81 7.86 -5.29
CA LEU A 164 10.83 6.93 -4.17
C LEU A 164 10.67 5.49 -4.70
N ASP A 165 11.23 4.55 -4.00
CA ASP A 165 11.30 3.15 -4.41
C ASP A 165 10.80 2.18 -3.33
N ALA A 166 10.80 0.90 -3.67
CA ALA A 166 10.43 -0.20 -2.79
C ALA A 166 11.30 -0.26 -1.52
N GLU A 167 12.60 0.09 -1.61
CA GLU A 167 13.49 0.07 -0.45
C GLU A 167 13.08 1.15 0.57
N PHE A 168 12.76 2.35 0.09
CA PHE A 168 12.21 3.40 0.95
C PHE A 168 10.91 2.96 1.63
N ALA A 169 9.97 2.38 0.88
CA ALA A 169 8.70 1.91 1.42
C ALA A 169 8.87 0.81 2.48
N ALA A 170 9.76 -0.17 2.23
CA ALA A 170 10.08 -1.24 3.17
C ALA A 170 10.73 -0.73 4.46
N ALA A 171 11.68 0.21 4.32
CA ALA A 171 12.33 0.85 5.48
C ALA A 171 11.32 1.67 6.32
N LEU A 172 10.43 2.39 5.66
CA LEU A 172 9.39 3.17 6.34
C LEU A 172 8.38 2.27 7.05
N LEU A 173 8.02 1.09 6.48
CA LEU A 173 7.20 0.10 7.18
C LEU A 173 7.86 -0.36 8.48
N THR A 174 9.15 -0.68 8.45
CA THR A 174 9.89 -1.12 9.64
C THR A 174 9.88 -0.05 10.73
N LYS A 175 10.09 1.21 10.38
CA LYS A 175 10.00 2.35 11.31
C LYS A 175 8.58 2.53 11.83
N THR A 176 7.57 2.37 10.97
CA THR A 176 6.15 2.47 11.35
C THR A 176 5.80 1.42 12.40
N VAL A 177 6.17 0.16 12.20
CA VAL A 177 5.93 -0.90 13.18
C VAL A 177 6.64 -0.61 14.50
N SER A 178 7.87 -0.11 14.46
CA SER A 178 8.60 0.30 15.67
C SER A 178 7.87 1.42 16.42
N ALA A 179 7.41 2.46 15.71
CA ALA A 179 6.66 3.56 16.29
C ALA A 179 5.33 3.12 16.92
N LEU A 180 4.60 2.19 16.28
CA LEU A 180 3.35 1.64 16.79
C LEU A 180 3.53 0.83 18.08
N ARG A 181 4.70 0.22 18.26
CA ARG A 181 5.04 -0.57 19.44
C ARG A 181 5.49 0.27 20.65
N GLY A 182 5.88 1.53 20.43
CA GLY A 182 6.30 2.50 21.46
C GLY A 182 7.76 2.75 21.45
#